data_ee4a9f7ec7ac77c3c6d3612b2298eec1
#
_entry.id   ee4a9f7ec7ac77c3c6d3612b2298eec1
#
_cell.length_a   1.000
_cell.length_b   1.000
_cell.length_c   1.000
_cell.angle_alpha   90.00
_cell.angle_beta   90.00
_cell.angle_gamma   90.00
#
_symmetry.space_group_name_H-M   'P 1'
#
loop_
_entity.id
_entity.type
_entity.pdbx_description
1 polymer ?
#
loop_
_entity_poly.entity_id
_entity_poly.type
_entity_poly.pdbx_seq_one_letter_code
_entity_poly.pdbx_strand_id
1 'polypeptide(L)'
;MRLFFCLVTPITYPSCQPRYFRDMKLPLLSLVALLSAHIAFAQPFNYEIHLEPVSIDNLDGTHSYAFGQHNGKWLIIGGRKDGLHARQPFNAFPEALNNKDRMVVDPISKQVWSANMTELNQSISEQLQSTNMCFHQIEDTLYIAGGYAYSASQADHITFPYLTTIIVSQTIDAIINNQSKTSFIKQTEDVRMAVTGGHLAEMDNELVLVGGHKFDGRYNPMGHNTYVQTYTNAVRSFMVNNSNNNPVIHSFSEIIDGVNLHRRDYNLIPQIFPDGAKGYTISSGVFQVNVDLPYLYPVDISPNGINARTSFNQYLSNYHSASATLYDTVNQINHSLFFGGMSQYYY
;
A
#
# COMPACT_ATOMS: atom_id res chain seq x y z
N MET A 1 -2.02 -5.85 -19.56
CA MET A 1 -2.51 -5.72 -18.16
C MET A 1 -4.02 -5.60 -18.17
N ARG A 2 -4.73 -6.33 -17.32
CA ARG A 2 -6.17 -6.13 -17.13
C ARG A 2 -6.36 -5.25 -15.91
N LEU A 3 -6.93 -4.08 -16.10
CA LEU A 3 -7.32 -3.15 -15.04
C LEU A 3 -8.79 -3.38 -14.71
N PHE A 4 -9.14 -3.23 -13.45
CA PHE A 4 -10.52 -3.32 -12.99
C PHE A 4 -10.96 -1.97 -12.46
N PHE A 5 -12.06 -1.46 -13.00
CA PHE A 5 -12.78 -0.33 -12.39
C PHE A 5 -13.80 -0.89 -11.41
N CYS A 6 -13.87 -0.32 -10.23
CA CYS A 6 -14.87 -0.66 -9.22
C CYS A 6 -15.95 0.43 -9.20
N LEU A 7 -17.19 0.06 -9.58
CA LEU A 7 -18.36 0.90 -9.38
C LEU A 7 -19.16 0.32 -8.21
N VAL A 8 -19.47 1.15 -7.24
CA VAL A 8 -20.26 0.76 -6.06
C VAL A 8 -21.59 1.50 -6.09
N THR A 9 -22.70 0.75 -6.17
CA THR A 9 -24.05 1.32 -6.18
C THR A 9 -24.84 0.85 -4.95
N PRO A 10 -25.67 1.70 -4.34
CA PRO A 10 -26.49 1.30 -3.20
C PRO A 10 -27.65 0.37 -3.64
N ILE A 11 -27.90 -0.68 -2.86
CA ILE A 11 -29.02 -1.61 -3.06
C ILE A 11 -30.20 -1.18 -2.17
N THR A 12 -31.36 -0.97 -2.76
CA THR A 12 -32.59 -0.71 -2.00
C THR A 12 -33.38 -2.00 -1.80
N TYR A 13 -33.61 -2.40 -0.55
CA TYR A 13 -34.50 -3.54 -0.21
C TYR A 13 -35.91 -3.10 0.08
N PRO A 14 -36.95 -3.88 -0.32
CA PRO A 14 -38.31 -3.64 0.11
C PRO A 14 -38.47 -4.00 1.61
N SER A 15 -39.16 -3.13 2.34
CA SER A 15 -39.40 -3.27 3.77
C SER A 15 -40.25 -4.50 4.09
N CYS A 16 -39.73 -5.40 4.91
CA CYS A 16 -40.47 -6.54 5.47
C CYS A 16 -41.03 -6.16 6.82
N GLN A 17 -42.39 -6.22 6.95
CA GLN A 17 -43.09 -5.94 8.21
C GLN A 17 -42.94 -7.12 9.20
N PRO A 18 -42.76 -6.88 10.52
CA PRO A 18 -42.64 -7.95 11.51
C PRO A 18 -44.03 -8.51 11.88
N ARG A 19 -44.17 -9.86 11.90
CA ARG A 19 -45.30 -10.55 12.49
C ARG A 19 -45.10 -10.72 14.00
N TYR A 20 -46.12 -10.34 14.78
CA TYR A 20 -46.21 -10.48 16.24
C TYR A 20 -46.10 -11.93 16.72
N PHE A 21 -45.23 -12.20 17.69
CA PHE A 21 -45.31 -13.35 18.58
C PHE A 21 -45.97 -12.94 19.90
N ARG A 22 -47.03 -13.66 20.27
CA ARG A 22 -47.79 -13.46 21.48
C ARG A 22 -47.58 -14.72 22.35
N ASP A 23 -47.23 -14.49 23.64
CA ASP A 23 -47.21 -15.42 24.78
C ASP A 23 -46.07 -16.48 24.87
N MET A 24 -44.96 -16.08 25.50
CA MET A 24 -44.02 -17.02 26.14
C MET A 24 -43.73 -16.61 27.60
N LYS A 25 -43.76 -17.58 28.53
CA LYS A 25 -43.63 -17.38 29.98
C LYS A 25 -42.23 -16.98 30.40
N LEU A 26 -42.11 -16.10 31.43
CA LEU A 26 -40.94 -15.37 31.89
C LEU A 26 -39.60 -16.12 32.09
N PRO A 27 -39.52 -17.41 32.52
CA PRO A 27 -38.20 -18.03 32.72
C PRO A 27 -37.47 -18.45 31.45
N LEU A 28 -38.17 -18.54 30.31
CA LEU A 28 -37.56 -18.84 29.02
C LEU A 28 -36.97 -17.57 28.33
N LEU A 29 -37.53 -16.40 28.65
CA LEU A 29 -37.04 -15.12 28.11
C LEU A 29 -35.64 -14.72 28.61
N SER A 30 -35.31 -15.08 29.87
CA SER A 30 -33.98 -14.78 30.44
C SER A 30 -32.87 -15.66 29.83
N LEU A 31 -33.17 -16.91 29.44
CA LEU A 31 -32.22 -17.79 28.80
C LEU A 31 -32.01 -17.41 27.29
N VAL A 32 -33.08 -16.98 26.62
CA VAL A 32 -33.00 -16.49 25.23
C VAL A 32 -32.28 -15.15 25.16
N ALA A 33 -32.44 -14.25 26.12
CA ALA A 33 -31.73 -12.99 26.21
C ALA A 33 -30.22 -13.16 26.48
N LEU A 34 -29.84 -14.20 27.24
CA LEU A 34 -28.43 -14.54 27.47
C LEU A 34 -27.77 -15.22 26.24
N LEU A 35 -28.53 -15.96 25.45
CA LEU A 35 -28.05 -16.57 24.21
C LEU A 35 -27.99 -15.56 23.03
N SER A 36 -28.83 -14.53 23.04
CA SER A 36 -28.82 -13.50 21.99
C SER A 36 -27.69 -12.47 22.13
N ALA A 37 -27.01 -12.40 23.28
CA ALA A 37 -25.91 -11.46 23.53
C ALA A 37 -24.61 -11.78 22.76
N HIS A 38 -24.57 -12.87 21.97
CA HIS A 38 -23.41 -13.31 21.21
C HIS A 38 -23.66 -13.44 19.70
N ILE A 39 -24.80 -12.96 19.22
CA ILE A 39 -24.96 -12.81 17.77
C ILE A 39 -24.24 -11.54 17.38
N ALA A 40 -22.99 -11.66 16.96
CA ALA A 40 -22.32 -10.61 16.21
C ALA A 40 -23.14 -10.41 14.93
N PHE A 41 -24.01 -9.40 14.91
CA PHE A 41 -24.65 -8.96 13.67
C PHE A 41 -23.53 -8.47 12.76
N ALA A 42 -23.23 -9.24 11.71
CA ALA A 42 -22.47 -8.70 10.61
C ALA A 42 -23.24 -7.48 10.11
N GLN A 43 -22.59 -6.32 10.11
CA GLN A 43 -23.20 -5.09 9.58
C GLN A 43 -23.56 -5.35 8.11
N PRO A 44 -24.78 -5.03 7.66
CA PRO A 44 -25.15 -5.27 6.28
C PRO A 44 -24.30 -4.40 5.36
N PHE A 45 -23.63 -5.02 4.40
CA PHE A 45 -22.95 -4.32 3.30
C PHE A 45 -24.00 -4.02 2.22
N ASN A 46 -24.48 -2.77 2.20
CA ASN A 46 -25.58 -2.32 1.33
C ASN A 46 -25.09 -1.80 -0.04
N TYR A 47 -23.96 -2.31 -0.52
CA TYR A 47 -23.38 -1.89 -1.78
C TYR A 47 -23.18 -3.10 -2.69
N GLU A 48 -23.33 -2.90 -3.99
CA GLU A 48 -22.97 -3.86 -5.01
C GLU A 48 -21.63 -3.44 -5.63
N ILE A 49 -20.72 -4.41 -5.82
CA ILE A 49 -19.40 -4.18 -6.40
C ILE A 49 -19.39 -4.74 -7.82
N HIS A 50 -19.21 -3.86 -8.80
CA HIS A 50 -19.01 -4.23 -10.19
C HIS A 50 -17.54 -4.05 -10.56
N LEU A 51 -16.91 -5.11 -11.10
CA LEU A 51 -15.52 -5.10 -11.59
C LEU A 51 -15.57 -5.25 -13.11
N GLU A 52 -15.11 -4.23 -13.80
CA GLU A 52 -14.98 -4.25 -15.26
C GLU A 52 -13.51 -4.37 -15.67
N PRO A 53 -13.13 -5.42 -16.42
CA PRO A 53 -11.79 -5.54 -16.94
C PRO A 53 -11.57 -4.54 -18.09
N VAL A 54 -10.52 -3.72 -17.96
CA VAL A 54 -10.11 -2.80 -19.02
C VAL A 54 -8.79 -3.26 -19.60
N SER A 55 -8.75 -3.47 -20.92
CA SER A 55 -7.52 -3.74 -21.67
C SER A 55 -7.03 -2.46 -22.31
N ILE A 56 -5.75 -2.15 -22.12
CA ILE A 56 -5.07 -1.00 -22.70
C ILE A 56 -3.89 -1.53 -23.50
N ASP A 57 -3.87 -1.23 -24.79
CA ASP A 57 -2.80 -1.66 -25.68
C ASP A 57 -1.49 -0.94 -25.34
N ASN A 58 -0.36 -1.60 -25.51
CA ASN A 58 0.99 -1.13 -25.20
C ASN A 58 1.22 -0.81 -23.70
N LEU A 59 0.35 -1.24 -22.80
CA LEU A 59 0.59 -1.22 -21.37
C LEU A 59 1.09 -2.59 -20.91
N ASP A 60 2.39 -2.70 -20.68
CA ASP A 60 3.00 -3.92 -20.14
C ASP A 60 2.46 -4.22 -18.74
N GLY A 61 2.33 -5.51 -18.42
CA GLY A 61 2.03 -5.97 -17.06
C GLY A 61 3.15 -5.54 -16.10
N THR A 62 2.82 -4.71 -15.13
CA THR A 62 3.76 -4.19 -14.13
C THR A 62 3.13 -4.30 -12.75
N HIS A 63 3.93 -4.65 -11.75
CA HIS A 63 3.50 -4.72 -10.35
C HIS A 63 4.49 -4.03 -9.42
N SER A 64 4.08 -3.74 -8.17
CA SER A 64 4.93 -3.16 -7.12
C SER A 64 5.58 -1.82 -7.52
N TYR A 65 4.86 -1.03 -8.30
CA TYR A 65 5.23 0.30 -8.79
C TYR A 65 4.76 1.40 -7.83
N ALA A 66 5.34 2.60 -7.94
CA ALA A 66 4.79 3.82 -7.36
C ALA A 66 3.75 4.44 -8.30
N PHE A 67 2.71 5.03 -7.72
CA PHE A 67 1.55 5.54 -8.45
C PHE A 67 1.23 6.98 -8.06
N GLY A 68 0.97 7.81 -9.08
CA GLY A 68 0.41 9.14 -8.93
C GLY A 68 -0.68 9.40 -9.95
N GLN A 69 -1.51 10.42 -9.73
CA GLN A 69 -2.58 10.77 -10.66
C GLN A 69 -2.81 12.28 -10.73
N HIS A 70 -3.16 12.75 -11.93
CA HIS A 70 -3.57 14.12 -12.15
C HIS A 70 -4.52 14.19 -13.35
N ASN A 71 -5.67 14.89 -13.17
CA ASN A 71 -6.69 15.08 -14.23
C ASN A 71 -7.09 13.78 -14.94
N GLY A 72 -7.35 12.71 -14.17
CA GLY A 72 -7.77 11.41 -14.68
C GLY A 72 -6.67 10.57 -15.34
N LYS A 73 -5.45 11.09 -15.46
CA LYS A 73 -4.29 10.35 -15.97
C LYS A 73 -3.48 9.77 -14.82
N TRP A 74 -2.89 8.61 -15.06
CA TRP A 74 -2.07 7.88 -14.12
C TRP A 74 -0.60 8.00 -14.47
N LEU A 75 0.22 8.23 -13.47
CA LEU A 75 1.68 8.18 -13.55
C LEU A 75 2.14 6.90 -12.84
N ILE A 76 2.76 5.99 -13.59
CA ILE A 76 3.29 4.72 -13.09
C ILE A 76 4.81 4.77 -13.15
N ILE A 77 5.47 4.50 -12.03
CA ILE A 77 6.93 4.62 -11.88
C ILE A 77 7.50 3.35 -11.27
N GLY A 78 8.49 2.76 -11.94
CA GLY A 78 9.22 1.59 -11.46
C GLY A 78 8.37 0.34 -11.38
N GLY A 79 8.70 -0.54 -10.44
CA GLY A 79 8.10 -1.84 -10.32
C GLY A 79 8.74 -2.89 -11.24
N ARG A 80 8.09 -4.02 -11.38
CA ARG A 80 8.64 -5.18 -12.11
C ARG A 80 7.68 -5.73 -13.15
N LYS A 81 8.25 -6.39 -14.16
CA LYS A 81 7.54 -6.97 -15.31
C LYS A 81 7.46 -8.52 -15.26
N ASP A 82 8.02 -9.17 -14.22
CA ASP A 82 8.17 -10.63 -14.14
C ASP A 82 7.12 -11.35 -13.29
N GLY A 83 6.14 -10.68 -12.73
CA GLY A 83 5.16 -11.31 -11.83
C GLY A 83 5.78 -11.71 -10.49
N LEU A 84 5.35 -12.86 -9.93
CA LEU A 84 5.91 -13.36 -8.68
C LEU A 84 7.39 -13.72 -8.87
N HIS A 85 8.25 -13.14 -8.03
CA HIS A 85 9.70 -13.33 -8.14
C HIS A 85 10.12 -14.81 -8.02
N ALA A 86 11.16 -15.20 -8.75
CA ALA A 86 11.75 -16.52 -8.65
C ALA A 86 12.35 -16.76 -7.25
N ARG A 87 12.31 -18.02 -6.79
CA ARG A 87 12.93 -18.45 -5.52
C ARG A 87 14.26 -19.16 -5.72
N GLN A 88 14.56 -19.56 -6.95
CA GLN A 88 15.81 -20.28 -7.27
C GLN A 88 17.02 -19.38 -7.04
N PRO A 89 18.17 -19.94 -6.62
CA PRO A 89 19.39 -19.20 -6.40
C PRO A 89 19.73 -18.29 -7.58
N PHE A 90 20.06 -17.03 -7.28
CA PHE A 90 20.48 -15.99 -8.23
C PHE A 90 19.48 -15.63 -9.34
N ASN A 91 18.23 -16.12 -9.29
CA ASN A 91 17.19 -15.78 -10.26
C ASN A 91 16.19 -14.76 -9.74
N ALA A 92 16.21 -14.44 -8.44
CA ALA A 92 15.33 -13.42 -7.87
C ALA A 92 15.79 -12.00 -8.25
N PHE A 93 14.85 -11.15 -8.59
CA PHE A 93 15.05 -9.72 -8.87
C PHE A 93 16.11 -9.40 -9.93
N PRO A 94 16.13 -10.05 -11.13
CA PRO A 94 17.05 -9.68 -12.19
C PRO A 94 16.75 -8.25 -12.67
N GLU A 95 17.80 -7.44 -12.85
CA GLU A 95 17.70 -6.03 -13.28
C GLU A 95 16.96 -5.87 -14.63
N ALA A 96 17.12 -6.81 -15.53
CA ALA A 96 16.51 -6.78 -16.86
C ALA A 96 14.97 -6.76 -16.83
N LEU A 97 14.34 -7.17 -15.71
CA LEU A 97 12.90 -7.22 -15.54
C LEU A 97 12.35 -6.07 -14.68
N ASN A 98 13.18 -5.10 -14.31
CA ASN A 98 12.71 -3.84 -13.75
C ASN A 98 11.95 -3.05 -14.83
N ASN A 99 10.89 -2.34 -14.43
CA ASN A 99 10.32 -1.32 -15.28
C ASN A 99 11.24 -0.09 -15.29
N LYS A 100 11.84 0.17 -16.45
CA LYS A 100 12.80 1.28 -16.65
C LYS A 100 12.17 2.52 -17.26
N ASP A 101 10.83 2.58 -17.28
CA ASP A 101 10.07 3.67 -17.86
C ASP A 101 9.16 4.34 -16.81
N ARG A 102 9.02 5.66 -16.96
CA ARG A 102 7.94 6.44 -16.37
C ARG A 102 6.78 6.40 -17.36
N MET A 103 5.67 5.77 -17.00
CA MET A 103 4.53 5.60 -17.90
C MET A 103 3.38 6.51 -17.49
N VAL A 104 2.78 7.19 -18.47
CA VAL A 104 1.51 7.90 -18.31
C VAL A 104 0.42 7.08 -18.99
N VAL A 105 -0.68 6.86 -18.29
CA VAL A 105 -1.81 6.12 -18.80
C VAL A 105 -3.08 6.96 -18.67
N ASP A 106 -3.79 7.14 -19.76
CA ASP A 106 -5.15 7.65 -19.75
C ASP A 106 -6.11 6.44 -19.84
N PRO A 107 -6.77 6.06 -18.74
CA PRO A 107 -7.62 4.87 -18.74
C PRO A 107 -8.91 5.03 -19.56
N ILE A 108 -9.32 6.27 -19.85
CA ILE A 108 -10.55 6.56 -20.61
C ILE A 108 -10.25 6.48 -22.10
N SER A 109 -9.26 7.21 -22.59
CA SER A 109 -8.85 7.17 -24.00
C SER A 109 -8.01 5.94 -24.34
N LYS A 110 -7.55 5.18 -23.33
CA LYS A 110 -6.68 4.01 -23.44
C LYS A 110 -5.31 4.31 -24.08
N GLN A 111 -4.85 5.55 -23.96
CA GLN A 111 -3.55 5.96 -24.48
C GLN A 111 -2.46 5.75 -23.42
N VAL A 112 -1.26 5.40 -23.91
CA VAL A 112 -0.06 5.21 -23.08
C VAL A 112 1.08 6.01 -23.68
N TRP A 113 1.78 6.77 -22.83
CA TRP A 113 3.02 7.48 -23.16
C TRP A 113 4.10 7.00 -22.17
N SER A 114 5.35 7.04 -22.61
CA SER A 114 6.46 6.67 -21.74
C SER A 114 7.68 7.54 -21.97
N ALA A 115 8.49 7.70 -20.92
CA ALA A 115 9.81 8.31 -20.96
C ALA A 115 10.78 7.43 -20.16
N ASN A 116 11.97 7.18 -20.71
CA ASN A 116 12.93 6.28 -20.09
C ASN A 116 13.59 6.91 -18.84
N MET A 117 13.92 6.11 -17.85
CA MET A 117 14.58 6.54 -16.61
C MET A 117 16.03 7.03 -16.85
N THR A 118 16.67 6.63 -17.95
CA THR A 118 18.03 7.07 -18.31
C THR A 118 18.15 8.57 -18.59
N GLU A 119 17.02 9.27 -18.77
CA GLU A 119 16.98 10.74 -18.86
C GLU A 119 17.23 11.42 -17.50
N LEU A 120 17.12 10.69 -16.40
CA LEU A 120 17.29 11.18 -15.05
C LEU A 120 18.73 11.03 -14.58
N ASN A 121 19.11 11.77 -13.52
CA ASN A 121 20.35 11.52 -12.80
C ASN A 121 20.43 10.08 -12.31
N GLN A 122 21.63 9.51 -12.24
CA GLN A 122 21.84 8.10 -11.94
C GLN A 122 21.17 7.65 -10.63
N SER A 123 21.32 8.40 -9.54
CA SER A 123 20.73 8.04 -8.24
C SER A 123 19.19 8.02 -8.30
N ILE A 124 18.59 8.98 -9.00
CA ILE A 124 17.14 9.04 -9.22
C ILE A 124 16.69 7.89 -10.11
N SER A 125 17.40 7.64 -11.22
CA SER A 125 17.11 6.55 -12.15
C SER A 125 17.17 5.19 -11.47
N GLU A 126 18.21 4.92 -10.67
CA GLU A 126 18.37 3.66 -9.95
C GLU A 126 17.26 3.43 -8.92
N GLN A 127 16.89 4.46 -8.14
CA GLN A 127 15.78 4.34 -7.19
C GLN A 127 14.44 4.14 -7.92
N LEU A 128 14.13 4.98 -8.91
CA LEU A 128 12.80 4.99 -9.53
C LEU A 128 12.49 3.75 -10.40
N GLN A 129 13.48 2.93 -10.77
CA GLN A 129 13.26 1.63 -11.40
C GLN A 129 13.10 0.49 -10.37
N SER A 130 13.14 0.78 -9.08
CA SER A 130 13.04 -0.23 -8.02
C SER A 130 11.61 -0.75 -7.81
N THR A 131 11.50 -1.79 -7.03
CA THR A 131 10.23 -2.43 -6.65
C THR A 131 9.88 -2.15 -5.20
N ASN A 132 8.59 -2.25 -4.86
CA ASN A 132 8.08 -2.07 -3.49
C ASN A 132 8.54 -0.77 -2.82
N MET A 133 8.59 0.30 -3.59
CA MET A 133 8.78 1.65 -3.07
C MET A 133 7.60 2.04 -2.18
N CYS A 134 7.89 2.72 -1.07
CA CYS A 134 6.86 3.32 -0.22
C CYS A 134 6.49 4.69 -0.81
N PHE A 135 5.24 4.89 -1.21
CA PHE A 135 4.84 6.14 -1.88
C PHE A 135 3.50 6.67 -1.38
N HIS A 136 3.35 7.98 -1.47
CA HIS A 136 2.09 8.68 -1.21
C HIS A 136 2.04 9.99 -1.98
N GLN A 137 0.86 10.36 -2.49
CA GLN A 137 0.65 11.63 -3.16
C GLN A 137 -0.14 12.57 -2.25
N ILE A 138 0.42 13.76 -1.99
CA ILE A 138 -0.26 14.87 -1.33
C ILE A 138 -0.43 15.97 -2.37
N GLU A 139 -1.67 16.31 -2.68
CA GLU A 139 -2.03 17.25 -3.75
C GLU A 139 -1.35 16.88 -5.09
N ASP A 140 -0.47 17.73 -5.63
CA ASP A 140 0.26 17.51 -6.88
C ASP A 140 1.66 16.92 -6.67
N THR A 141 2.06 16.63 -5.44
CA THR A 141 3.39 16.08 -5.13
C THR A 141 3.31 14.61 -4.76
N LEU A 142 3.96 13.75 -5.55
CA LEU A 142 4.18 12.34 -5.22
C LEU A 142 5.51 12.21 -4.47
N TYR A 143 5.45 11.66 -3.26
CA TYR A 143 6.58 11.31 -2.42
C TYR A 143 6.90 9.82 -2.57
N ILE A 144 8.17 9.47 -2.80
CA ILE A 144 8.63 8.10 -2.98
C ILE A 144 9.83 7.87 -2.07
N ALA A 145 9.70 6.96 -1.11
CA ALA A 145 10.78 6.55 -0.22
C ALA A 145 11.24 5.12 -0.52
N GLY A 146 12.54 4.89 -0.47
CA GLY A 146 13.13 3.56 -0.53
C GLY A 146 12.95 2.83 -1.85
N GLY A 147 12.53 1.57 -1.74
CA GLY A 147 12.45 0.62 -2.86
C GLY A 147 13.70 -0.25 -2.95
N TYR A 148 13.58 -1.43 -3.58
CA TYR A 148 14.65 -2.43 -3.68
C TYR A 148 14.92 -2.82 -5.13
N ALA A 149 16.17 -2.74 -5.55
CA ALA A 149 16.64 -3.22 -6.85
C ALA A 149 18.17 -3.37 -6.88
N TYR A 150 18.69 -3.85 -8.01
CA TYR A 150 20.11 -3.77 -8.32
C TYR A 150 20.51 -2.31 -8.54
N SER A 151 21.58 -1.89 -7.87
CA SER A 151 22.22 -0.59 -8.03
C SER A 151 23.54 -0.77 -8.78
N ALA A 152 23.63 -0.22 -9.97
CA ALA A 152 24.86 -0.27 -10.77
C ALA A 152 25.98 0.54 -10.10
N SER A 153 25.65 1.62 -9.40
CA SER A 153 26.62 2.46 -8.68
C SER A 153 27.22 1.76 -7.47
N GLN A 154 26.46 0.84 -6.82
CA GLN A 154 26.93 0.03 -5.68
C GLN A 154 27.39 -1.38 -6.09
N ALA A 155 27.15 -1.77 -7.34
CA ALA A 155 27.41 -3.12 -7.89
C ALA A 155 26.73 -4.24 -7.06
N ASP A 156 25.58 -3.94 -6.41
CA ASP A 156 24.83 -4.89 -5.60
C ASP A 156 23.33 -4.54 -5.58
N HIS A 157 22.51 -5.46 -5.05
CA HIS A 157 21.11 -5.19 -4.73
C HIS A 157 21.01 -4.47 -3.40
N ILE A 158 20.30 -3.35 -3.37
CA ILE A 158 20.14 -2.54 -2.17
C ILE A 158 18.71 -2.06 -2.00
N THR A 159 18.35 -1.69 -0.78
CA THR A 159 17.22 -0.82 -0.51
C THR A 159 17.71 0.63 -0.53
N PHE A 160 17.15 1.43 -1.45
CA PHE A 160 17.65 2.79 -1.71
C PHE A 160 17.40 3.73 -0.53
N PRO A 161 18.41 4.50 -0.06
CA PRO A 161 18.27 5.43 1.05
C PRO A 161 17.81 6.81 0.61
N TYR A 162 16.80 6.89 -0.27
CA TYR A 162 16.39 8.14 -0.86
C TYR A 162 14.90 8.43 -0.62
N LEU A 163 14.59 9.74 -0.47
CA LEU A 163 13.27 10.30 -0.67
C LEU A 163 13.27 11.10 -1.96
N THR A 164 12.45 10.70 -2.92
CA THR A 164 12.24 11.43 -4.18
C THR A 164 10.86 12.10 -4.16
N THR A 165 10.79 13.35 -4.59
CA THR A 165 9.55 14.10 -4.79
C THR A 165 9.35 14.39 -6.26
N ILE A 166 8.10 14.25 -6.73
CA ILE A 166 7.73 14.39 -8.14
C ILE A 166 6.49 15.27 -8.22
N ILE A 167 6.54 16.36 -8.98
CA ILE A 167 5.33 17.13 -9.32
C ILE A 167 4.60 16.37 -10.43
N VAL A 168 3.46 15.77 -10.08
CA VAL A 168 2.76 14.81 -10.93
C VAL A 168 2.25 15.45 -12.21
N SER A 169 1.58 16.61 -12.13
CA SER A 169 1.07 17.33 -13.29
C SER A 169 2.16 17.63 -14.32
N GLN A 170 3.28 18.21 -13.85
CA GLN A 170 4.40 18.58 -14.71
C GLN A 170 5.09 17.36 -15.32
N THR A 171 5.17 16.26 -14.58
CA THR A 171 5.75 15.00 -15.08
C THR A 171 4.87 14.38 -16.15
N ILE A 172 3.56 14.33 -15.94
CA ILE A 172 2.60 13.84 -16.93
C ILE A 172 2.68 14.68 -18.21
N ASP A 173 2.62 16.00 -18.08
CA ASP A 173 2.69 16.91 -19.24
C ASP A 173 4.00 16.79 -20.01
N ALA A 174 5.14 16.67 -19.33
CA ALA A 174 6.44 16.49 -19.96
C ALA A 174 6.51 15.17 -20.76
N ILE A 175 6.01 14.06 -20.20
CA ILE A 175 6.00 12.76 -20.87
C ILE A 175 5.08 12.79 -22.09
N ILE A 176 3.86 13.33 -21.97
CA ILE A 176 2.90 13.43 -23.09
C ILE A 176 3.48 14.27 -24.24
N ASN A 177 4.15 15.37 -23.91
CA ASN A 177 4.72 16.30 -24.90
C ASN A 177 6.15 15.94 -25.34
N ASN A 178 6.66 14.76 -24.93
CA ASN A 178 8.02 14.29 -25.24
C ASN A 178 9.12 15.31 -24.88
N GLN A 179 9.02 15.90 -23.69
CA GLN A 179 9.96 16.91 -23.19
C GLN A 179 10.93 16.29 -22.19
N SER A 180 12.23 16.50 -22.38
CA SER A 180 13.30 16.02 -21.48
C SER A 180 13.45 16.85 -20.19
N LYS A 181 12.40 17.55 -19.73
CA LYS A 181 12.43 18.33 -18.51
C LYS A 181 12.29 17.41 -17.29
N THR A 182 13.20 17.53 -16.35
CA THR A 182 13.24 16.72 -15.12
C THR A 182 13.40 17.54 -13.85
N SER A 183 13.38 18.87 -13.94
CA SER A 183 13.57 19.79 -12.81
C SER A 183 12.51 19.70 -11.71
N PHE A 184 11.38 19.07 -12.03
CA PHE A 184 10.27 18.78 -11.10
C PHE A 184 10.39 17.43 -10.39
N ILE A 185 11.47 16.68 -10.64
CA ILE A 185 11.86 15.46 -9.93
C ILE A 185 13.09 15.79 -9.10
N LYS A 186 12.95 15.73 -7.78
CA LYS A 186 14.01 16.09 -6.83
C LYS A 186 14.22 14.94 -5.85
N GLN A 187 15.44 14.80 -5.34
CA GLN A 187 15.80 13.70 -4.46
C GLN A 187 16.69 14.20 -3.31
N THR A 188 16.52 13.62 -2.14
CA THR A 188 17.44 13.74 -1.01
C THR A 188 17.83 12.37 -0.49
N GLU A 189 19.05 12.25 0.00
CA GLU A 189 19.52 11.04 0.66
C GLU A 189 19.27 11.12 2.17
N ASP A 190 18.65 10.07 2.70
CA ASP A 190 18.44 9.89 4.13
C ASP A 190 18.34 8.38 4.42
N VAL A 191 19.24 7.84 5.19
CA VAL A 191 19.30 6.41 5.52
C VAL A 191 18.02 5.88 6.18
N ARG A 192 17.21 6.75 6.81
CA ARG A 192 15.93 6.42 7.41
C ARG A 192 14.87 6.08 6.35
N MET A 193 15.08 6.51 5.11
CA MET A 193 14.21 6.22 3.96
C MET A 193 14.54 4.88 3.29
N ALA A 194 15.59 4.17 3.71
CA ALA A 194 15.96 2.85 3.17
C ALA A 194 14.96 1.78 3.63
N VAL A 195 13.76 1.80 3.04
CA VAL A 195 12.63 0.91 3.36
C VAL A 195 12.01 0.37 2.09
N THR A 196 11.65 -0.90 2.09
CA THR A 196 10.88 -1.58 1.04
C THR A 196 9.78 -2.44 1.67
N GLY A 197 8.68 -2.71 0.98
CA GLY A 197 7.57 -3.52 1.49
C GLY A 197 6.82 -2.92 2.68
N GLY A 198 6.99 -1.62 2.94
CA GLY A 198 6.20 -0.80 3.83
C GLY A 198 5.25 0.12 3.04
N HIS A 199 4.60 1.04 3.73
CA HIS A 199 3.74 2.05 3.12
C HIS A 199 4.10 3.46 3.58
N LEU A 200 4.02 4.41 2.67
CA LEU A 200 4.02 5.84 2.97
C LEU A 200 2.57 6.34 2.93
N ALA A 201 2.19 7.17 3.88
CA ALA A 201 0.85 7.74 3.99
C ALA A 201 0.92 9.15 4.58
N GLU A 202 -0.22 9.83 4.72
CA GLU A 202 -0.33 11.12 5.41
C GLU A 202 -1.24 11.00 6.63
N MET A 203 -0.81 11.54 7.76
CA MET A 203 -1.61 11.63 8.98
C MET A 203 -1.26 12.94 9.71
N ASP A 204 -2.26 13.75 10.05
CA ASP A 204 -2.09 15.05 10.74
C ASP A 204 -1.10 16.01 10.03
N ASN A 205 -1.13 16.06 8.70
CA ASN A 205 -0.23 16.85 7.84
C ASN A 205 1.26 16.44 7.91
N GLU A 206 1.56 15.27 8.45
CA GLU A 206 2.87 14.64 8.38
C GLU A 206 2.86 13.43 7.46
N LEU A 207 3.97 13.17 6.79
CA LEU A 207 4.18 11.88 6.14
C LEU A 207 4.47 10.82 7.21
N VAL A 208 3.81 9.67 7.09
CA VAL A 208 4.04 8.52 7.96
C VAL A 208 4.52 7.33 7.14
N LEU A 209 5.73 6.85 7.44
CA LEU A 209 6.31 5.65 6.86
C LEU A 209 6.12 4.50 7.83
N VAL A 210 5.29 3.54 7.42
CA VAL A 210 4.82 2.47 8.29
C VAL A 210 5.54 1.16 7.95
N GLY A 211 6.03 0.43 8.94
CA GLY A 211 6.60 -0.91 8.82
C GLY A 211 7.62 -1.07 7.69
N GLY A 212 7.61 -2.25 7.06
CA GLY A 212 8.56 -2.59 6.01
C GLY A 212 9.92 -3.02 6.56
N HIS A 213 10.87 -3.17 5.66
CA HIS A 213 12.21 -3.63 5.98
C HIS A 213 13.25 -3.05 5.03
N LYS A 214 14.53 -3.27 5.36
CA LYS A 214 15.68 -3.02 4.51
C LYS A 214 16.31 -4.35 4.11
N PHE A 215 16.61 -4.52 2.82
CA PHE A 215 17.51 -5.55 2.32
C PHE A 215 18.82 -4.94 1.88
N ASP A 216 19.91 -5.56 2.31
CA ASP A 216 21.26 -5.35 1.79
C ASP A 216 21.73 -6.65 1.14
N GLY A 217 22.10 -6.63 -0.13
CA GLY A 217 22.45 -7.80 -0.93
C GLY A 217 21.26 -8.41 -1.69
N ARG A 218 21.58 -9.35 -2.60
CA ARG A 218 20.58 -10.00 -3.46
C ARG A 218 19.74 -11.00 -2.69
N TYR A 219 18.43 -10.86 -2.74
CA TYR A 219 17.47 -11.82 -2.18
C TYR A 219 17.65 -13.21 -2.79
N ASN A 220 17.91 -14.21 -1.96
CA ASN A 220 18.22 -15.58 -2.38
C ASN A 220 17.68 -16.61 -1.37
N PRO A 221 16.33 -16.80 -1.32
CA PRO A 221 15.69 -17.57 -0.26
C PRO A 221 15.96 -19.08 -0.31
N MET A 222 16.42 -19.62 -1.46
CA MET A 222 16.67 -21.05 -1.66
C MET A 222 18.15 -21.39 -1.75
N GLY A 223 19.03 -20.46 -1.45
CA GLY A 223 20.48 -20.65 -1.53
C GLY A 223 21.17 -20.25 -0.24
N HIS A 224 22.48 -19.94 -0.34
CA HIS A 224 23.19 -19.31 0.75
C HIS A 224 22.66 -17.88 0.97
N ASN A 225 22.57 -17.46 2.22
CA ASN A 225 22.17 -16.09 2.54
C ASN A 225 23.17 -15.12 1.91
N THR A 226 22.75 -14.44 0.85
CA THR A 226 23.49 -13.39 0.14
C THR A 226 22.97 -12.01 0.48
N TYR A 227 22.08 -11.91 1.46
CA TYR A 227 21.43 -10.68 1.88
C TYR A 227 21.30 -10.59 3.39
N VAL A 228 21.20 -9.37 3.89
CA VAL A 228 20.80 -9.06 5.27
C VAL A 228 19.45 -8.37 5.21
N GLN A 229 18.50 -8.85 6.02
CA GLN A 229 17.18 -8.27 6.15
C GLN A 229 16.99 -7.65 7.54
N THR A 230 16.62 -6.38 7.60
CA THR A 230 16.38 -5.66 8.84
C THR A 230 15.00 -5.02 8.79
N TYR A 231 14.08 -5.45 9.64
CA TYR A 231 12.76 -4.83 9.77
C TYR A 231 12.86 -3.47 10.46
N THR A 232 12.03 -2.52 10.04
CA THR A 232 11.95 -1.20 10.69
C THR A 232 11.32 -1.29 12.06
N ASN A 233 10.33 -2.16 12.22
CA ASN A 233 9.53 -2.31 13.45
C ASN A 233 8.89 -1.00 13.93
N ALA A 234 8.61 -0.08 13.04
CA ALA A 234 8.31 1.30 13.41
C ALA A 234 7.22 1.94 12.55
N VAL A 235 6.61 2.96 13.12
CA VAL A 235 5.94 4.05 12.42
C VAL A 235 6.83 5.28 12.54
N ARG A 236 7.26 5.85 11.42
CA ARG A 236 8.12 7.04 11.32
C ARG A 236 7.31 8.20 10.79
N SER A 237 7.23 9.29 11.55
CA SER A 237 6.55 10.51 11.13
C SER A 237 7.58 11.59 10.80
N PHE A 238 7.34 12.35 9.74
CA PHE A 238 8.23 13.43 9.32
C PHE A 238 7.53 14.42 8.40
N MET A 239 8.08 15.61 8.29
CA MET A 239 7.67 16.63 7.34
C MET A 239 8.74 16.82 6.26
N VAL A 240 8.32 17.30 5.09
CA VAL A 240 9.22 17.56 3.96
C VAL A 240 9.06 19.00 3.48
N ASN A 241 10.16 19.75 3.46
CA ASN A 241 10.20 21.07 2.86
C ASN A 241 10.75 20.97 1.42
N ASN A 242 9.91 21.29 0.44
CA ASN A 242 10.22 21.23 -1.00
C ASN A 242 10.65 22.58 -1.58
N SER A 243 10.78 23.65 -0.77
CA SER A 243 11.11 25.00 -1.24
C SER A 243 12.55 25.14 -1.77
N ASN A 244 13.44 24.23 -1.36
CA ASN A 244 14.83 24.19 -1.77
C ASN A 244 15.04 23.40 -3.07
N ASN A 245 16.27 23.41 -3.58
CA ASN A 245 16.64 22.57 -4.74
C ASN A 245 16.44 21.09 -4.50
N ASN A 246 16.69 20.62 -3.27
CA ASN A 246 16.40 19.26 -2.85
C ASN A 246 15.39 19.26 -1.69
N PRO A 247 14.55 18.21 -1.56
CA PRO A 247 13.67 18.03 -0.41
C PRO A 247 14.46 17.98 0.89
N VAL A 248 13.95 18.60 1.94
CA VAL A 248 14.56 18.57 3.28
C VAL A 248 13.60 17.90 4.26
N ILE A 249 14.01 16.77 4.81
CA ILE A 249 13.25 16.05 5.85
C ILE A 249 13.51 16.73 7.20
N HIS A 250 12.43 17.05 7.92
CA HIS A 250 12.51 17.64 9.25
C HIS A 250 11.39 17.11 10.16
N SER A 251 11.38 17.48 11.42
CA SER A 251 10.37 17.06 12.43
C SER A 251 10.23 15.53 12.52
N PHE A 252 11.35 14.81 12.39
CA PHE A 252 11.33 13.37 12.38
C PHE A 252 11.08 12.79 13.78
N SER A 253 10.13 11.87 13.87
CA SER A 253 9.84 11.06 15.06
C SER A 253 9.60 9.61 14.70
N GLU A 254 9.72 8.71 15.66
CA GLU A 254 9.58 7.26 15.45
C GLU A 254 8.92 6.60 16.67
N ILE A 255 7.92 5.74 16.41
CA ILE A 255 7.32 4.84 17.41
C ILE A 255 7.73 3.43 17.03
N ILE A 256 8.44 2.74 17.92
CA ILE A 256 8.94 1.38 17.70
C ILE A 256 8.08 0.38 18.44
N ASP A 257 7.63 -0.66 17.74
CA ASP A 257 6.96 -1.84 18.31
C ASP A 257 7.44 -3.10 17.57
N GLY A 258 8.45 -3.76 18.15
CA GLY A 258 9.10 -4.93 17.56
C GLY A 258 8.20 -6.17 17.46
N VAL A 259 7.03 -6.16 18.06
CA VAL A 259 6.06 -7.27 17.99
C VAL A 259 4.98 -6.99 16.94
N ASN A 260 4.33 -5.83 17.02
CA ASN A 260 3.16 -5.55 16.21
C ASN A 260 3.50 -4.90 14.87
N LEU A 261 4.63 -4.21 14.75
CA LEU A 261 5.10 -3.54 13.54
C LEU A 261 6.20 -4.29 12.78
N HIS A 262 6.53 -5.52 13.21
CA HIS A 262 7.44 -6.41 12.48
C HIS A 262 6.75 -6.99 11.25
N ARG A 263 6.35 -6.10 10.32
CA ARG A 263 5.51 -6.47 9.17
C ARG A 263 6.00 -5.82 7.89
N ARG A 264 5.85 -6.58 6.81
CA ARG A 264 5.99 -6.13 5.43
C ARG A 264 4.88 -6.70 4.57
N ASP A 265 4.68 -6.16 3.38
CA ASP A 265 3.75 -6.68 2.37
C ASP A 265 2.32 -6.86 2.93
N TYR A 266 1.87 -5.90 3.71
CA TYR A 266 0.53 -5.78 4.29
C TYR A 266 -0.31 -4.78 3.49
N ASN A 267 -1.58 -4.64 3.85
CA ASN A 267 -2.43 -3.57 3.35
C ASN A 267 -2.57 -2.48 4.41
N LEU A 268 -2.30 -1.23 4.05
CA LEU A 268 -2.52 -0.06 4.92
C LEU A 268 -3.84 0.59 4.52
N ILE A 269 -4.85 0.45 5.39
CA ILE A 269 -6.23 0.80 5.09
C ILE A 269 -6.61 2.09 5.81
N PRO A 270 -7.03 3.16 5.10
CA PRO A 270 -7.54 4.37 5.73
C PRO A 270 -8.76 4.09 6.60
N GLN A 271 -8.81 4.74 7.78
CA GLN A 271 -9.89 4.57 8.75
C GLN A 271 -10.34 5.93 9.31
N ILE A 272 -11.61 5.98 9.69
CA ILE A 272 -12.15 6.97 10.61
C ILE A 272 -12.55 6.21 11.87
N PHE A 273 -11.88 6.48 12.97
CA PHE A 273 -12.11 5.79 14.25
C PHE A 273 -13.36 6.29 14.97
N PRO A 274 -13.90 5.56 15.98
CA PRO A 274 -15.13 5.96 16.67
C PRO A 274 -15.06 7.34 17.37
N ASP A 275 -13.88 7.82 17.71
CA ASP A 275 -13.63 9.16 18.25
C ASP A 275 -13.55 10.26 17.18
N GLY A 276 -13.71 9.88 15.91
CA GLY A 276 -13.60 10.77 14.75
C GLY A 276 -12.16 10.98 14.25
N ALA A 277 -11.16 10.43 14.93
CA ALA A 277 -9.77 10.51 14.47
C ALA A 277 -9.59 9.77 13.14
N LYS A 278 -8.82 10.36 12.23
CA LYS A 278 -8.41 9.73 10.98
C LYS A 278 -7.07 9.05 11.18
N GLY A 279 -6.91 7.89 10.57
CA GLY A 279 -5.66 7.14 10.62
C GLY A 279 -5.74 5.92 9.72
N TYR A 280 -5.04 4.86 10.10
CA TYR A 280 -4.90 3.67 9.29
C TYR A 280 -5.02 2.39 10.10
N THR A 281 -5.42 1.31 9.45
CA THR A 281 -5.30 -0.05 9.99
C THR A 281 -4.36 -0.85 9.11
N ILE A 282 -3.32 -1.42 9.70
CA ILE A 282 -2.52 -2.46 9.06
C ILE A 282 -3.35 -3.74 9.07
N SER A 283 -3.65 -4.27 7.89
CA SER A 283 -4.32 -5.55 7.69
C SER A 283 -3.30 -6.57 7.20
N SER A 284 -3.17 -7.71 7.90
CA SER A 284 -2.21 -8.76 7.56
C SER A 284 -0.74 -8.36 7.76
N GLY A 285 0.12 -8.82 6.87
CA GLY A 285 1.57 -8.64 6.88
C GLY A 285 2.32 -9.91 7.27
N VAL A 286 3.55 -10.01 6.81
CA VAL A 286 4.47 -11.14 7.02
C VAL A 286 5.87 -10.61 7.35
N PHE A 287 6.71 -11.39 7.98
CA PHE A 287 6.52 -12.62 8.74
C PHE A 287 6.54 -12.28 10.22
N GLN A 288 5.94 -13.14 11.08
CA GLN A 288 6.03 -12.98 12.53
C GLN A 288 7.48 -13.13 13.02
N VAL A 289 7.80 -12.54 14.17
CA VAL A 289 9.17 -12.51 14.72
C VAL A 289 9.78 -13.90 14.91
N ASN A 290 8.99 -14.89 15.33
CA ASN A 290 9.48 -16.20 15.70
C ASN A 290 9.07 -17.33 14.75
N VAL A 291 8.27 -17.04 13.73
CA VAL A 291 7.75 -18.03 12.80
C VAL A 291 7.40 -17.37 11.45
N ASP A 292 7.67 -18.05 10.35
CA ASP A 292 7.40 -17.58 8.99
C ASP A 292 5.91 -17.69 8.63
N LEU A 293 5.04 -17.08 9.46
CA LEU A 293 3.61 -17.04 9.25
C LEU A 293 3.11 -15.59 9.19
N PRO A 294 1.97 -15.35 8.49
CA PRO A 294 1.34 -14.04 8.48
C PRO A 294 0.77 -13.68 9.86
N TYR A 295 0.65 -12.38 10.10
CA TYR A 295 -0.09 -11.87 11.26
C TYR A 295 -1.59 -12.04 11.05
N LEU A 296 -2.30 -12.52 12.05
CA LEU A 296 -3.74 -12.74 11.98
C LEU A 296 -4.57 -11.57 12.52
N TYR A 297 -3.96 -10.66 13.27
CA TYR A 297 -4.67 -9.52 13.85
C TYR A 297 -4.23 -8.21 13.22
N PRO A 298 -5.17 -7.25 13.05
CA PRO A 298 -4.86 -5.92 12.55
C PRO A 298 -4.24 -5.03 13.62
N VAL A 299 -3.59 -3.95 13.16
CA VAL A 299 -3.03 -2.91 14.02
C VAL A 299 -3.54 -1.55 13.58
N ASP A 300 -4.21 -0.83 14.47
CA ASP A 300 -4.64 0.53 14.23
C ASP A 300 -3.50 1.51 14.50
N ILE A 301 -3.38 2.50 13.64
CA ILE A 301 -2.44 3.61 13.74
C ILE A 301 -3.27 4.89 13.68
N SER A 302 -3.21 5.70 14.73
CA SER A 302 -3.92 6.96 14.82
C SER A 302 -3.03 8.02 15.47
N PRO A 303 -3.42 9.31 15.49
CA PRO A 303 -2.73 10.34 16.24
C PRO A 303 -2.59 10.02 17.75
N ASN A 304 -3.49 9.17 18.26
CA ASN A 304 -3.47 8.72 19.66
C ASN A 304 -2.50 7.57 19.93
N GLY A 305 -1.83 7.02 18.88
CA GLY A 305 -0.85 5.95 18.99
C GLY A 305 -1.23 4.69 18.21
N ILE A 306 -0.61 3.57 18.63
CA ILE A 306 -0.71 2.25 17.97
C ILE A 306 -1.52 1.31 18.86
N ASN A 307 -2.51 0.62 18.27
CA ASN A 307 -3.36 -0.33 18.97
C ASN A 307 -3.50 -1.64 18.19
N ALA A 308 -2.93 -2.73 18.73
CA ALA A 308 -3.05 -4.07 18.16
C ALA A 308 -4.37 -4.72 18.58
N ARG A 309 -5.23 -5.09 17.61
CA ARG A 309 -6.53 -5.74 17.86
C ARG A 309 -6.39 -7.26 17.99
N THR A 310 -5.69 -7.73 18.99
CA THR A 310 -5.34 -9.15 19.17
C THR A 310 -6.55 -10.07 19.43
N SER A 311 -7.73 -9.51 19.72
CA SER A 311 -8.98 -10.26 19.88
C SER A 311 -9.71 -10.55 18.56
N PHE A 312 -9.24 -9.99 17.43
CA PHE A 312 -9.82 -10.20 16.11
C PHE A 312 -8.82 -10.89 15.18
N ASN A 313 -9.25 -11.95 14.51
CA ASN A 313 -8.42 -12.70 13.57
C ASN A 313 -8.95 -12.54 12.13
N GLN A 314 -8.08 -12.08 11.23
CA GLN A 314 -8.31 -11.95 9.80
C GLN A 314 -7.72 -13.17 9.07
N TYR A 315 -8.36 -14.32 9.13
CA TYR A 315 -7.83 -15.60 8.63
C TYR A 315 -7.53 -15.58 7.11
N LEU A 316 -8.26 -14.81 6.32
CA LEU A 316 -8.00 -14.70 4.88
C LEU A 316 -6.71 -13.95 4.57
N SER A 317 -6.22 -13.16 5.51
CA SER A 317 -4.97 -12.39 5.41
C SER A 317 -4.94 -11.37 4.26
N ASN A 318 -5.39 -11.70 3.04
CA ASN A 318 -5.40 -10.81 1.85
C ASN A 318 -4.03 -10.18 1.56
N TYR A 319 -2.97 -11.00 1.65
CA TYR A 319 -1.60 -10.57 1.49
C TYR A 319 -1.43 -9.72 0.22
N HIS A 320 -0.96 -8.47 0.40
CA HIS A 320 -0.60 -7.54 -0.65
C HIS A 320 -1.65 -7.44 -1.78
N SER A 321 -2.89 -7.19 -1.41
CA SER A 321 -4.00 -7.07 -2.35
C SER A 321 -4.32 -5.61 -2.70
N ALA A 322 -4.99 -5.40 -3.83
CA ALA A 322 -5.66 -4.14 -4.07
C ALA A 322 -6.77 -3.94 -3.04
N SER A 323 -6.95 -2.72 -2.55
CA SER A 323 -7.97 -2.42 -1.56
C SER A 323 -8.69 -1.11 -1.88
N ALA A 324 -9.91 -0.99 -1.36
CA ALA A 324 -10.68 0.25 -1.38
C ALA A 324 -11.38 0.43 -0.02
N THR A 325 -11.62 1.68 0.35
CA THR A 325 -12.33 2.01 1.58
C THR A 325 -13.53 2.88 1.28
N LEU A 326 -14.66 2.55 1.89
CA LEU A 326 -15.89 3.32 1.86
C LEU A 326 -16.26 3.70 3.28
N TYR A 327 -16.61 4.95 3.51
CA TYR A 327 -17.15 5.40 4.78
C TYR A 327 -18.62 5.77 4.63
N ASP A 328 -19.48 5.02 5.32
CA ASP A 328 -20.91 5.34 5.44
C ASP A 328 -21.08 6.41 6.51
N THR A 329 -21.31 7.64 6.08
CA THR A 329 -21.47 8.79 6.97
C THR A 329 -22.77 8.76 7.79
N VAL A 330 -23.79 8.02 7.32
CA VAL A 330 -25.08 7.92 8.00
C VAL A 330 -24.98 6.97 9.19
N ASN A 331 -24.39 5.79 8.96
CA ASN A 331 -24.25 4.74 9.98
C ASN A 331 -22.90 4.81 10.70
N GLN A 332 -21.98 5.68 10.29
CA GLN A 332 -20.62 5.83 10.81
C GLN A 332 -19.82 4.51 10.75
N ILE A 333 -19.87 3.85 9.60
CA ILE A 333 -19.21 2.55 9.36
C ILE A 333 -18.15 2.68 8.29
N ASN A 334 -16.95 2.16 8.57
CA ASN A 334 -15.93 1.94 7.55
C ASN A 334 -16.12 0.56 6.91
N HIS A 335 -16.15 0.50 5.59
CA HIS A 335 -16.09 -0.73 4.82
C HIS A 335 -14.72 -0.85 4.15
N SER A 336 -13.94 -1.83 4.53
CA SER A 336 -12.64 -2.14 3.92
C SER A 336 -12.80 -3.29 2.95
N LEU A 337 -12.51 -3.05 1.68
CA LEU A 337 -12.66 -4.01 0.59
C LEU A 337 -11.28 -4.48 0.14
N PHE A 338 -11.13 -5.79 -0.04
CA PHE A 338 -9.89 -6.41 -0.52
C PHE A 338 -10.18 -7.19 -1.80
N PHE A 339 -9.38 -6.97 -2.83
CA PHE A 339 -9.55 -7.60 -4.15
C PHE A 339 -8.46 -8.64 -4.37
N GLY A 340 -8.73 -9.88 -3.95
CA GLY A 340 -7.79 -10.99 -4.03
C GLY A 340 -6.79 -11.02 -2.87
N GLY A 341 -5.51 -11.26 -3.18
CA GLY A 341 -4.47 -11.51 -2.21
C GLY A 341 -4.29 -13.00 -1.90
N MET A 342 -3.29 -13.33 -1.09
CA MET A 342 -3.01 -14.69 -0.67
C MET A 342 -3.50 -14.95 0.74
N SER A 343 -4.00 -16.15 1.00
CA SER A 343 -4.39 -16.63 2.32
C SER A 343 -3.47 -17.76 2.78
N GLN A 344 -3.30 -17.88 4.10
CA GLN A 344 -2.66 -19.04 4.71
C GLN A 344 -3.58 -20.28 4.70
N TYR A 345 -4.90 -20.07 4.66
CA TYR A 345 -5.90 -21.13 4.80
C TYR A 345 -6.68 -21.30 3.50
N TYR A 346 -7.06 -22.56 3.22
CA TYR A 346 -8.01 -22.94 2.16
C TYR A 346 -9.36 -23.26 2.82
N TYR A 347 -10.44 -22.87 2.15
CA TYR A 347 -11.80 -23.19 2.53
C TYR A 347 -12.52 -23.84 1.35
#